data_6d4d914f14d24fffb89c02aa74fc1b2a
#
_entry.id   6d4d914f14d24fffb89c02aa74fc1b2a
#
_cell.length_a   1.000
_cell.length_b   1.000
_cell.length_c   1.000
_cell.angle_alpha   90.00
_cell.angle_beta   90.00
_cell.angle_gamma   90.00
#
_symmetry.space_group_name_H-M   'P 1'
#
loop_
_entity.id
_entity.type
_entity.pdbx_description
1 polymer ?
#
loop_
_entity_poly.entity_id
_entity_poly.type
_entity_poly.pdbx_seq_one_letter_code
_entity_poly.pdbx_strand_id
1 'polypeptide(L)'
;MRRSGVIAAMLITVAAASTACGAGPSIRPDVAVVRDDPGVAVDGTPQDETEVPELPVPSAEPAWRNCTDETLSSFDAPPGAQGLVLECAEVVAPIDAAGTVTGTFPLAVMRARLPDTPTDVAPLVLTTGADVASTRALTAMATGAMSGALAMRPIVAVDRRGIGNSLAIDCIFPADRRGLGDLGQFGRTGDAPERVADLGRQATVSCTDYLQPQQLMFGASHAADDIERLRQAWGVDRIGLLGVGNGATVALAYAAAYPGAVGRLVLDSPAAATADAELMAESQARGAEAAVDAFARQCTALDCALGDDPRAAIEDLHEQATEGELAPVSANSFLTALTGVLGTPRADLQARVREVADVLAAARDGDVMPLIELVGVAEERLSTDGQFVARCSDEQRWPTPTHAGDLARSWSTLYPLYGADLATGLTACAAWPSLPPPPLPAALDVPVLVSSGAADPVVGNAGVESVTGVLTAGGIAWASLSWQGAGYSAVLHSGCVQARVETYLSDGELPPNGSLCPA
;
A
#
# COMPACT_ATOMS: atom_id res chain seq x y z
N MET A 1 82.43 -9.01 6.13
CA MET A 1 82.95 -8.41 7.42
C MET A 1 81.71 -8.17 8.32
N ARG A 2 81.67 -8.90 9.44
CA ARG A 2 81.24 -8.52 10.80
C ARG A 2 79.92 -7.82 10.93
N ARG A 3 79.02 -8.12 11.81
CA ARG A 3 78.72 -9.02 12.99
C ARG A 3 77.31 -8.72 13.41
N SER A 4 76.50 -9.70 13.56
CA SER A 4 75.92 -10.23 14.83
C SER A 4 75.34 -9.20 15.80
N GLY A 5 74.08 -9.38 16.14
CA GLY A 5 73.35 -8.81 17.28
C GLY A 5 71.96 -9.43 17.43
N VAL A 6 71.94 -10.52 18.20
CA VAL A 6 70.67 -11.20 18.68
C VAL A 6 70.18 -10.45 19.91
N ILE A 7 68.94 -10.11 20.01
CA ILE A 7 68.21 -9.93 21.28
C ILE A 7 66.86 -10.57 21.16
N ALA A 8 66.63 -11.59 22.00
CA ALA A 8 65.35 -12.26 22.25
C ALA A 8 64.52 -11.39 23.18
N ALA A 9 63.23 -11.29 22.89
CA ALA A 9 62.22 -10.80 23.84
C ALA A 9 60.95 -11.62 23.72
N MET A 10 60.59 -12.09 24.82
CA MET A 10 59.63 -13.04 25.32
C MET A 10 58.17 -12.80 24.85
N LEU A 11 57.58 -13.84 24.31
CA LEU A 11 56.14 -13.98 24.06
C LEU A 11 55.37 -14.10 25.39
N ILE A 12 54.36 -13.27 25.56
CA ILE A 12 53.23 -13.55 26.49
C ILE A 12 51.98 -13.59 25.63
N THR A 13 51.50 -14.78 25.36
CA THR A 13 50.19 -15.09 24.77
C THR A 13 49.14 -14.99 25.86
N VAL A 14 48.24 -14.00 25.74
CA VAL A 14 46.96 -14.01 26.47
C VAL A 14 45.88 -14.51 25.49
N ALA A 15 45.46 -15.74 25.69
CA ALA A 15 44.29 -16.32 25.02
C ALA A 15 43.05 -15.80 25.71
N ALA A 16 42.35 -14.86 25.08
CA ALA A 16 40.98 -14.50 25.45
C ALA A 16 40.03 -15.46 24.71
N ALA A 17 39.47 -16.42 25.44
CA ALA A 17 38.38 -17.26 24.95
C ALA A 17 37.08 -16.45 24.94
N SER A 18 36.69 -15.96 23.76
CA SER A 18 35.34 -15.44 23.52
C SER A 18 34.42 -16.62 23.25
N THR A 19 33.67 -17.02 24.26
CA THR A 19 32.50 -17.90 24.07
C THR A 19 31.36 -17.11 23.44
N ALA A 20 31.28 -17.16 22.12
CA ALA A 20 30.08 -16.72 21.41
C ALA A 20 29.03 -17.84 21.56
N CYS A 21 28.03 -17.64 22.41
CA CYS A 21 26.78 -18.40 22.37
C CYS A 21 26.01 -17.98 21.12
N GLY A 22 26.23 -18.68 20.02
CA GLY A 22 25.36 -18.60 18.85
C GLY A 22 24.05 -19.33 19.17
N ALA A 23 22.95 -18.59 19.32
CA ALA A 23 21.62 -19.20 19.25
C ALA A 23 21.40 -19.60 17.78
N GLY A 24 21.37 -20.92 17.53
CA GLY A 24 20.98 -21.45 16.22
C GLY A 24 19.49 -21.15 15.94
N PRO A 25 19.06 -21.24 14.67
CA PRO A 25 17.67 -21.00 14.32
C PRO A 25 16.75 -21.98 15.07
N SER A 26 15.71 -21.43 15.70
CA SER A 26 14.70 -22.22 16.39
C SER A 26 13.94 -23.09 15.41
N ILE A 27 13.90 -24.39 15.62
CA ILE A 27 13.10 -25.37 14.86
C ILE A 27 11.67 -25.51 15.40
N ARG A 28 11.22 -24.62 16.29
CA ARG A 28 9.85 -24.57 16.81
C ARG A 28 9.19 -23.28 16.37
N PRO A 29 8.29 -23.30 15.36
CA PRO A 29 7.63 -22.10 14.84
C PRO A 29 6.58 -21.48 15.78
N ASP A 30 6.25 -22.12 16.90
CA ASP A 30 5.09 -21.74 17.73
C ASP A 30 5.44 -20.92 18.98
N VAL A 31 6.67 -20.48 19.15
CA VAL A 31 7.07 -19.70 20.33
C VAL A 31 7.63 -18.35 19.93
N ALA A 32 6.84 -17.29 20.13
CA ALA A 32 7.34 -15.93 20.09
C ALA A 32 8.32 -15.70 21.25
N VAL A 33 9.59 -15.42 20.94
CA VAL A 33 10.58 -15.03 21.95
C VAL A 33 10.46 -13.52 22.16
N VAL A 34 9.83 -13.12 23.26
CA VAL A 34 9.90 -11.75 23.75
C VAL A 34 11.32 -11.54 24.30
N ARG A 35 12.08 -10.62 23.70
CA ARG A 35 13.32 -10.13 24.31
C ARG A 35 12.96 -9.05 25.32
N ASP A 36 13.04 -9.38 26.59
CA ASP A 36 13.09 -8.39 27.64
C ASP A 36 14.47 -7.69 27.56
N ASP A 37 14.49 -6.47 27.06
CA ASP A 37 15.66 -5.60 27.16
C ASP A 37 15.63 -4.92 28.54
N PRO A 38 16.60 -5.15 29.45
CA PRO A 38 16.60 -4.52 30.76
C PRO A 38 17.21 -3.11 30.66
N GLY A 39 16.55 -2.21 29.92
CA GLY A 39 17.03 -0.86 29.69
C GLY A 39 16.06 0.21 30.14
N VAL A 40 16.38 0.79 31.30
CA VAL A 40 15.81 2.03 31.87
C VAL A 40 14.42 1.91 32.46
N ALA A 41 14.37 1.63 33.76
CA ALA A 41 13.23 1.97 34.58
C ALA A 41 13.02 3.48 34.51
N VAL A 42 12.08 3.92 33.72
CA VAL A 42 11.49 5.26 33.85
C VAL A 42 10.60 5.18 35.10
N ASP A 43 10.93 5.96 36.14
CA ASP A 43 10.07 6.15 37.31
C ASP A 43 8.69 6.62 36.81
N GLY A 44 7.78 5.68 36.65
CA GLY A 44 6.41 5.94 36.23
C GLY A 44 5.62 6.45 37.44
N THR A 45 5.43 7.75 37.56
CA THR A 45 4.19 8.26 38.11
C THR A 45 3.05 7.57 37.34
N PRO A 46 2.01 7.04 38.00
CA PRO A 46 0.83 6.55 37.31
C PRO A 46 0.31 7.69 36.41
N GLN A 47 0.49 7.58 35.09
CA GLN A 47 -0.31 8.38 34.18
C GLN A 47 -1.74 7.92 34.46
N ASP A 48 -2.63 8.86 34.76
CA ASP A 48 -4.06 8.61 34.69
C ASP A 48 -4.31 7.84 33.41
N GLU A 49 -4.76 6.58 33.51
CA GLU A 49 -5.20 5.79 32.39
C GLU A 49 -6.33 6.59 31.73
N THR A 50 -5.98 7.36 30.71
CA THR A 50 -6.97 8.09 29.93
C THR A 50 -7.79 7.00 29.24
N GLU A 51 -9.00 6.77 29.73
CA GLU A 51 -9.92 5.78 29.18
C GLU A 51 -10.08 6.05 27.69
N VAL A 52 -9.70 5.07 26.86
CA VAL A 52 -9.76 5.24 25.41
C VAL A 52 -11.23 5.32 25.01
N PRO A 53 -11.64 6.37 24.26
CA PRO A 53 -13.05 6.57 23.94
C PRO A 53 -13.68 5.36 23.25
N GLU A 54 -14.91 5.01 23.62
CA GLU A 54 -15.68 4.00 22.88
C GLU A 54 -15.95 4.46 21.43
N LEU A 55 -16.00 3.51 20.52
CA LEU A 55 -16.44 3.76 19.14
C LEU A 55 -17.98 3.73 19.09
N PRO A 56 -18.65 4.85 18.78
CA PRO A 56 -20.10 4.90 18.73
C PRO A 56 -20.64 4.17 17.48
N VAL A 57 -21.73 3.43 17.67
CA VAL A 57 -22.49 2.86 16.56
C VAL A 57 -23.25 3.96 15.83
N PRO A 58 -23.32 3.95 14.48
CA PRO A 58 -24.07 4.95 13.73
C PRO A 58 -25.51 5.12 14.20
N SER A 59 -25.93 6.37 14.43
CA SER A 59 -27.30 6.73 14.80
C SER A 59 -28.18 6.98 13.57
N ALA A 60 -27.57 7.17 12.42
CA ALA A 60 -28.22 7.31 11.12
C ALA A 60 -27.42 6.51 10.08
N GLU A 61 -28.10 6.08 9.03
CA GLU A 61 -27.50 5.26 7.98
C GLU A 61 -27.72 5.89 6.61
N PRO A 62 -26.73 5.84 5.70
CA PRO A 62 -26.95 6.10 4.28
C PRO A 62 -28.00 5.14 3.70
N ALA A 63 -28.55 5.47 2.54
CA ALA A 63 -29.52 4.63 1.85
C ALA A 63 -28.83 3.39 1.23
N TRP A 64 -28.51 2.41 2.06
CA TRP A 64 -27.87 1.18 1.64
C TRP A 64 -28.75 0.37 0.67
N ARG A 65 -28.15 -0.10 -0.43
CA ARG A 65 -28.74 -1.10 -1.34
C ARG A 65 -27.85 -2.31 -1.44
N ASN A 66 -28.41 -3.50 -1.53
CA ASN A 66 -27.60 -4.69 -1.81
C ASN A 66 -26.99 -4.56 -3.21
N CYS A 67 -25.67 -4.68 -3.30
CA CYS A 67 -24.89 -4.63 -4.54
C CYS A 67 -23.94 -5.84 -4.67
N THR A 68 -24.19 -6.93 -3.94
CA THR A 68 -23.28 -8.09 -3.88
C THR A 68 -22.98 -8.64 -5.26
N ASP A 69 -24.00 -9.05 -6.02
CA ASP A 69 -23.80 -9.68 -7.33
C ASP A 69 -23.19 -8.72 -8.34
N GLU A 70 -23.64 -7.45 -8.32
CA GLU A 70 -23.10 -6.38 -9.17
C GLU A 70 -21.60 -6.17 -8.92
N THR A 71 -21.20 -6.07 -7.64
CA THR A 71 -19.83 -5.84 -7.24
C THR A 71 -18.92 -7.04 -7.55
N LEU A 72 -19.36 -8.25 -7.21
CA LEU A 72 -18.61 -9.46 -7.53
C LEU A 72 -18.39 -9.62 -9.03
N SER A 73 -19.42 -9.36 -9.82
CA SER A 73 -19.33 -9.41 -11.29
C SER A 73 -18.41 -8.32 -11.85
N SER A 74 -18.50 -7.08 -11.34
CA SER A 74 -17.69 -5.96 -11.86
C SER A 74 -16.20 -6.09 -11.57
N PHE A 75 -15.85 -6.81 -10.50
CA PHE A 75 -14.45 -7.01 -10.10
C PHE A 75 -13.91 -8.41 -10.47
N ASP A 76 -14.70 -9.21 -11.18
CA ASP A 76 -14.39 -10.63 -11.47
C ASP A 76 -13.94 -11.38 -10.19
N ALA A 77 -14.64 -11.09 -9.08
CA ALA A 77 -14.31 -11.63 -7.78
C ALA A 77 -15.00 -13.00 -7.57
N PRO A 78 -14.32 -13.96 -6.92
CA PRO A 78 -14.96 -15.23 -6.59
C PRO A 78 -16.13 -15.01 -5.61
N PRO A 79 -17.08 -15.95 -5.55
CA PRO A 79 -18.10 -15.90 -4.52
C PRO A 79 -17.45 -15.91 -3.14
N GLY A 80 -17.85 -14.97 -2.28
CA GLY A 80 -17.34 -14.86 -0.92
C GLY A 80 -17.83 -15.96 0.02
N ALA A 81 -17.58 -15.79 1.32
CA ALA A 81 -18.12 -16.65 2.36
C ALA A 81 -19.65 -16.73 2.26
N GLN A 82 -20.23 -17.87 2.65
CA GLN A 82 -21.67 -18.06 2.58
C GLN A 82 -22.42 -16.96 3.35
N GLY A 83 -23.31 -16.26 2.65
CA GLY A 83 -24.10 -15.17 3.20
C GLY A 83 -23.37 -13.82 3.24
N LEU A 84 -22.22 -13.66 2.55
CA LEU A 84 -21.62 -12.35 2.35
C LEU A 84 -22.63 -11.38 1.74
N VAL A 85 -22.73 -10.21 2.36
CA VAL A 85 -23.57 -9.11 1.87
C VAL A 85 -22.67 -7.89 1.65
N LEU A 86 -22.65 -7.39 0.41
CA LEU A 86 -22.08 -6.10 0.05
C LEU A 86 -23.23 -5.12 -0.18
N GLU A 87 -23.18 -3.99 0.51
CA GLU A 87 -24.19 -2.93 0.43
C GLU A 87 -23.53 -1.64 -0.02
N CYS A 88 -24.04 -1.04 -1.08
CA CYS A 88 -23.53 0.20 -1.65
C CYS A 88 -24.46 1.36 -1.28
N ALA A 89 -23.86 2.53 -1.05
CA ALA A 89 -24.58 3.79 -0.85
C ALA A 89 -23.75 4.96 -1.39
N GLU A 90 -24.41 6.11 -1.51
CA GLU A 90 -23.79 7.37 -1.86
C GLU A 90 -23.99 8.38 -0.72
N VAL A 91 -22.92 9.09 -0.38
CA VAL A 91 -22.95 10.22 0.56
C VAL A 91 -22.66 11.49 -0.23
N VAL A 92 -23.54 12.50 -0.13
CA VAL A 92 -23.31 13.77 -0.83
C VAL A 92 -22.16 14.52 -0.14
N ALA A 93 -21.05 14.73 -0.88
CA ALA A 93 -19.89 15.47 -0.43
C ALA A 93 -19.73 16.78 -1.22
N PRO A 94 -19.31 17.88 -0.58
CA PRO A 94 -18.96 19.10 -1.30
C PRO A 94 -17.64 18.90 -2.07
N ILE A 95 -17.52 19.56 -3.22
CA ILE A 95 -16.25 19.58 -3.97
C ILE A 95 -15.15 20.20 -3.11
N ASP A 96 -15.45 21.27 -2.41
CA ASP A 96 -14.56 21.95 -1.49
C ASP A 96 -15.29 22.26 -0.17
N ALA A 97 -14.80 21.70 0.93
CA ALA A 97 -15.37 21.91 2.26
C ALA A 97 -15.26 23.38 2.71
N ALA A 98 -14.24 24.12 2.24
CA ALA A 98 -14.06 25.55 2.50
C ALA A 98 -14.99 26.44 1.64
N GLY A 99 -15.63 25.88 0.61
CA GLY A 99 -16.60 26.57 -0.24
C GLY A 99 -15.99 27.53 -1.26
N THR A 100 -14.69 27.45 -1.54
CA THR A 100 -14.05 28.27 -2.59
C THR A 100 -14.42 27.76 -3.98
N VAL A 101 -14.64 26.45 -4.13
CA VAL A 101 -15.21 25.80 -5.30
C VAL A 101 -16.59 25.26 -4.93
N THR A 102 -17.63 25.77 -5.61
CA THR A 102 -19.01 25.35 -5.35
C THR A 102 -19.35 24.06 -6.07
N GLY A 103 -20.26 23.27 -5.48
CA GLY A 103 -20.78 22.03 -6.05
C GLY A 103 -20.68 20.86 -5.08
N THR A 104 -21.31 19.76 -5.46
CA THR A 104 -21.29 18.50 -4.70
C THR A 104 -21.11 17.32 -5.65
N PHE A 105 -20.67 16.19 -5.13
CA PHE A 105 -20.60 14.93 -5.86
C PHE A 105 -21.06 13.76 -4.98
N PRO A 106 -21.46 12.62 -5.59
CA PRO A 106 -21.75 11.41 -4.87
C PRO A 106 -20.42 10.74 -4.45
N LEU A 107 -20.18 10.64 -3.14
CA LEU A 107 -19.11 9.85 -2.57
C LEU A 107 -19.58 8.41 -2.44
N ALA A 108 -18.95 7.50 -3.15
CA ALA A 108 -19.30 6.09 -3.10
C ALA A 108 -18.75 5.42 -1.84
N VAL A 109 -19.63 4.74 -1.12
CA VAL A 109 -19.31 3.95 0.05
C VAL A 109 -19.87 2.53 -0.10
N MET A 110 -19.13 1.53 0.37
CA MET A 110 -19.58 0.14 0.35
C MET A 110 -19.33 -0.51 1.70
N ARG A 111 -20.37 -1.16 2.24
CA ARG A 111 -20.31 -1.93 3.48
C ARG A 111 -20.25 -3.41 3.17
N ALA A 112 -19.34 -4.13 3.80
CA ALA A 112 -19.29 -5.58 3.80
C ALA A 112 -19.66 -6.13 5.17
N ARG A 113 -20.47 -7.19 5.20
CA ARG A 113 -20.84 -7.92 6.41
C ARG A 113 -21.23 -9.37 6.11
N LEU A 114 -21.14 -10.22 7.14
CA LEU A 114 -21.66 -11.58 7.16
C LEU A 114 -22.98 -11.64 7.94
N PRO A 115 -23.76 -12.75 7.85
CA PRO A 115 -24.99 -12.89 8.61
C PRO A 115 -24.82 -12.74 10.14
N ASP A 116 -23.66 -13.19 10.64
CA ASP A 116 -23.32 -13.17 12.07
C ASP A 116 -22.53 -11.91 12.49
N THR A 117 -22.32 -10.96 11.58
CA THR A 117 -21.67 -9.69 11.92
C THR A 117 -22.53 -8.92 12.94
N PRO A 118 -22.01 -8.54 14.11
CA PRO A 118 -22.76 -7.78 15.10
C PRO A 118 -23.29 -6.46 14.53
N THR A 119 -24.52 -6.11 14.88
CA THR A 119 -25.16 -4.85 14.44
C THR A 119 -25.02 -3.73 15.45
N ASP A 120 -24.56 -4.06 16.65
CA ASP A 120 -24.31 -3.14 17.78
C ASP A 120 -22.84 -2.80 17.98
N VAL A 121 -22.00 -3.11 16.99
CA VAL A 121 -20.57 -2.76 16.96
C VAL A 121 -20.32 -1.70 15.88
N ALA A 122 -19.54 -0.69 16.23
CA ALA A 122 -19.18 0.38 15.30
C ALA A 122 -18.41 -0.16 14.08
N PRO A 123 -18.76 0.29 12.85
CA PRO A 123 -18.05 -0.09 11.65
C PRO A 123 -16.63 0.49 11.62
N LEU A 124 -15.72 -0.22 10.93
CA LEU A 124 -14.39 0.28 10.60
C LEU A 124 -14.42 0.93 9.21
N VAL A 125 -13.97 2.17 9.11
CA VAL A 125 -13.83 2.87 7.82
C VAL A 125 -12.49 2.47 7.18
N LEU A 126 -12.54 1.97 5.95
CA LEU A 126 -11.37 1.59 5.15
C LEU A 126 -11.13 2.61 4.04
N THR A 127 -9.91 3.10 3.92
CA THR A 127 -9.43 3.85 2.76
C THR A 127 -8.07 3.31 2.30
N THR A 128 -7.93 3.08 0.99
CA THR A 128 -6.69 2.70 0.31
C THR A 128 -6.07 3.89 -0.46
N GLY A 129 -6.67 5.07 -0.32
CA GLY A 129 -6.19 6.28 -0.98
C GLY A 129 -6.18 6.15 -2.50
N ALA A 130 -5.01 6.35 -3.11
CA ALA A 130 -4.83 6.31 -4.56
C ALA A 130 -4.31 4.96 -5.10
N ASP A 131 -3.98 4.00 -4.24
CA ASP A 131 -3.34 2.76 -4.69
C ASP A 131 -4.32 1.85 -5.48
N VAL A 132 -5.55 1.75 -4.97
CA VAL A 132 -6.65 1.00 -5.59
C VAL A 132 -7.98 1.55 -5.07
N ALA A 133 -9.08 1.33 -5.76
CA ALA A 133 -10.40 1.66 -5.21
C ALA A 133 -10.63 0.90 -3.90
N SER A 134 -11.03 1.59 -2.84
CA SER A 134 -11.23 0.98 -1.51
C SER A 134 -12.33 -0.09 -1.53
N THR A 135 -13.34 0.08 -2.38
CA THR A 135 -14.40 -0.91 -2.62
C THR A 135 -13.85 -2.20 -3.24
N ARG A 136 -12.87 -2.11 -4.16
CA ARG A 136 -12.19 -3.29 -4.72
C ARG A 136 -11.34 -3.99 -3.66
N ALA A 137 -10.60 -3.24 -2.83
CA ALA A 137 -9.80 -3.81 -1.74
C ALA A 137 -10.69 -4.54 -0.71
N LEU A 138 -11.81 -3.93 -0.32
CA LEU A 138 -12.79 -4.55 0.58
C LEU A 138 -13.40 -5.81 -0.05
N THR A 139 -13.72 -5.80 -1.34
CA THR A 139 -14.24 -6.98 -2.05
C THR A 139 -13.21 -8.12 -2.03
N ALA A 140 -11.94 -7.85 -2.32
CA ALA A 140 -10.87 -8.84 -2.28
C ALA A 140 -10.68 -9.43 -0.87
N MET A 141 -10.78 -8.62 0.18
CA MET A 141 -10.76 -9.08 1.57
C MET A 141 -11.98 -9.96 1.90
N ALA A 142 -13.18 -9.51 1.53
CA ALA A 142 -14.44 -10.17 1.87
C ALA A 142 -14.60 -11.53 1.15
N THR A 143 -14.03 -11.68 -0.03
CA THR A 143 -14.06 -12.92 -0.81
C THR A 143 -12.84 -13.82 -0.58
N GLY A 144 -11.81 -13.32 0.09
CA GLY A 144 -10.56 -14.02 0.39
C GLY A 144 -10.60 -14.79 1.71
N ALA A 145 -9.45 -15.35 2.09
CA ALA A 145 -9.27 -16.06 3.37
C ALA A 145 -9.49 -15.17 4.60
N MET A 146 -9.46 -13.86 4.42
CA MET A 146 -9.54 -12.86 5.48
C MET A 146 -10.97 -12.36 5.75
N SER A 147 -11.98 -12.98 5.15
CA SER A 147 -13.39 -12.65 5.40
C SER A 147 -13.81 -12.80 6.88
N GLY A 148 -13.04 -13.53 7.69
CA GLY A 148 -13.26 -13.68 9.12
C GLY A 148 -13.28 -12.38 9.92
N ALA A 149 -12.59 -11.33 9.47
CA ALA A 149 -12.66 -10.00 10.09
C ALA A 149 -14.07 -9.42 10.09
N LEU A 150 -14.88 -9.77 9.07
CA LEU A 150 -16.28 -9.34 8.97
C LEU A 150 -17.20 -9.98 10.02
N ALA A 151 -16.78 -11.08 10.65
CA ALA A 151 -17.52 -11.67 11.76
C ALA A 151 -17.45 -10.82 13.03
N MET A 152 -16.46 -9.95 13.14
CA MET A 152 -16.22 -9.12 14.33
C MET A 152 -16.93 -7.77 14.23
N ARG A 153 -16.93 -7.13 13.05
CA ARG A 153 -17.58 -5.84 12.78
C ARG A 153 -17.83 -5.61 11.31
N PRO A 154 -18.77 -4.73 10.94
CA PRO A 154 -18.90 -4.27 9.57
C PRO A 154 -17.67 -3.46 9.15
N ILE A 155 -17.24 -3.59 7.88
CA ILE A 155 -16.20 -2.72 7.30
C ILE A 155 -16.84 -1.89 6.19
N VAL A 156 -16.56 -0.59 6.20
CA VAL A 156 -17.09 0.37 5.22
C VAL A 156 -15.93 0.97 4.44
N ALA A 157 -15.82 0.62 3.17
CA ALA A 157 -14.87 1.21 2.25
C ALA A 157 -15.39 2.55 1.72
N VAL A 158 -14.49 3.53 1.63
CA VAL A 158 -14.75 4.84 1.03
C VAL A 158 -13.83 4.98 -0.17
N ASP A 159 -14.39 5.01 -1.38
CA ASP A 159 -13.61 5.29 -2.57
C ASP A 159 -13.17 6.77 -2.56
N ARG A 160 -11.88 6.99 -2.74
CA ARG A 160 -11.34 8.34 -2.84
C ARG A 160 -11.95 9.07 -4.03
N ARG A 161 -12.27 10.36 -3.86
CA ARG A 161 -12.73 11.22 -4.97
C ARG A 161 -11.83 11.07 -6.21
N GLY A 162 -12.43 10.90 -7.37
CA GLY A 162 -11.75 10.65 -8.64
C GLY A 162 -11.47 9.18 -8.93
N ILE A 163 -11.65 8.26 -7.97
CA ILE A 163 -11.28 6.84 -8.05
C ILE A 163 -12.50 5.96 -7.80
N GLY A 164 -12.53 4.80 -8.42
CA GLY A 164 -13.63 3.85 -8.28
C GLY A 164 -14.97 4.46 -8.66
N ASN A 165 -15.95 4.38 -7.77
CA ASN A 165 -17.29 4.92 -7.99
C ASN A 165 -17.47 6.35 -7.43
N SER A 166 -16.43 6.97 -6.86
CA SER A 166 -16.45 8.33 -6.31
C SER A 166 -15.99 9.34 -7.36
N LEU A 167 -16.87 9.74 -8.27
CA LEU A 167 -16.59 10.71 -9.33
C LEU A 167 -15.39 10.28 -10.21
N ALA A 168 -15.46 9.08 -10.80
CA ALA A 168 -14.40 8.56 -11.65
C ALA A 168 -13.96 9.58 -12.72
N ILE A 169 -12.66 9.82 -12.82
CA ILE A 169 -12.06 10.76 -13.77
C ILE A 169 -11.62 9.99 -15.01
N ASP A 170 -11.95 10.53 -16.19
CA ASP A 170 -11.47 10.06 -17.50
C ASP A 170 -11.02 11.27 -18.31
N CYS A 171 -9.82 11.77 -18.01
CA CYS A 171 -9.30 13.02 -18.54
C CYS A 171 -8.09 12.83 -19.48
N ILE A 172 -7.41 11.68 -19.44
CA ILE A 172 -6.24 11.40 -20.25
C ILE A 172 -6.66 10.75 -21.57
N PHE A 173 -6.18 11.27 -22.70
CA PHE A 173 -6.45 10.64 -23.97
C PHE A 173 -5.93 9.20 -24.04
N PRO A 174 -6.65 8.26 -24.68
CA PRO A 174 -6.27 6.84 -24.67
C PRO A 174 -4.84 6.55 -25.17
N ALA A 175 -4.32 7.37 -26.10
CA ALA A 175 -2.95 7.21 -26.59
C ALA A 175 -1.91 7.60 -25.53
N ASP A 176 -2.17 8.71 -24.81
CA ASP A 176 -1.27 9.20 -23.77
C ASP A 176 -1.32 8.28 -22.54
N ARG A 177 -2.51 7.75 -22.20
CA ARG A 177 -2.69 6.78 -21.12
C ARG A 177 -1.88 5.51 -21.39
N ARG A 178 -1.94 4.95 -22.61
CA ARG A 178 -1.09 3.82 -23.01
C ARG A 178 0.38 4.18 -22.94
N GLY A 179 0.76 5.36 -23.48
CA GLY A 179 2.14 5.84 -23.42
C GLY A 179 2.67 6.00 -21.99
N LEU A 180 1.84 6.42 -21.03
CA LEU A 180 2.21 6.45 -19.61
C LEU A 180 2.33 5.04 -19.03
N GLY A 181 1.42 4.13 -19.41
CA GLY A 181 1.43 2.74 -18.96
C GLY A 181 2.64 1.95 -19.45
N ASP A 182 3.15 2.26 -20.66
CA ASP A 182 4.35 1.64 -21.24
C ASP A 182 5.64 2.47 -21.04
N LEU A 183 5.58 3.55 -20.23
CA LEU A 183 6.67 4.51 -20.01
C LEU A 183 7.30 5.03 -21.32
N GLY A 184 6.48 5.14 -22.36
CA GLY A 184 6.90 5.59 -23.68
C GLY A 184 7.77 4.57 -24.43
N GLN A 185 7.82 3.32 -24.03
CA GLN A 185 8.66 2.27 -24.65
C GLN A 185 8.37 2.10 -26.13
N PHE A 186 7.10 2.07 -26.54
CA PHE A 186 6.67 1.94 -27.94
C PHE A 186 6.50 3.28 -28.66
N GLY A 187 6.98 4.35 -28.06
CA GLY A 187 6.87 5.71 -28.57
C GLY A 187 8.02 6.10 -29.51
N ARG A 188 8.21 7.42 -29.63
CA ARG A 188 9.29 8.00 -30.45
C ARG A 188 10.66 7.72 -29.85
N THR A 189 11.72 7.72 -30.66
CA THR A 189 13.11 7.67 -30.21
C THR A 189 13.43 8.87 -29.33
N GLY A 190 14.24 8.67 -28.29
CA GLY A 190 14.64 9.70 -27.32
C GLY A 190 14.91 9.07 -25.95
N ASP A 191 15.27 9.90 -24.98
CA ASP A 191 15.50 9.46 -23.61
C ASP A 191 14.17 9.14 -22.92
N ALA A 192 14.10 8.00 -22.20
CA ALA A 192 12.85 7.53 -21.61
C ALA A 192 12.26 8.51 -20.58
N PRO A 193 13.03 9.07 -19.60
CA PRO A 193 12.50 10.06 -18.68
C PRO A 193 11.95 11.33 -19.35
N GLU A 194 12.56 11.78 -20.46
CA GLU A 194 12.05 12.93 -21.21
C GLU A 194 10.73 12.61 -21.90
N ARG A 195 10.60 11.41 -22.50
CA ARG A 195 9.34 10.97 -23.13
C ARG A 195 8.21 10.89 -22.11
N VAL A 196 8.47 10.31 -20.93
CA VAL A 196 7.47 10.20 -19.86
C VAL A 196 7.09 11.58 -19.32
N ALA A 197 8.05 12.51 -19.17
CA ALA A 197 7.76 13.89 -18.80
C ALA A 197 6.88 14.61 -19.83
N ASP A 198 7.08 14.35 -21.12
CA ASP A 198 6.24 14.89 -22.19
C ASP A 198 4.81 14.36 -22.16
N LEU A 199 4.65 13.04 -21.97
CA LEU A 199 3.34 12.39 -21.78
C LEU A 199 2.64 12.90 -20.51
N GLY A 200 3.37 13.00 -19.41
CA GLY A 200 2.85 13.53 -18.15
C GLY A 200 2.40 14.98 -18.26
N ARG A 201 3.11 15.81 -19.04
CA ARG A 201 2.69 17.19 -19.32
C ARG A 201 1.40 17.23 -20.14
N GLN A 202 1.26 16.37 -21.15
CA GLN A 202 0.04 16.27 -21.95
C GLN A 202 -1.13 15.81 -21.07
N ALA A 203 -0.95 14.78 -20.26
CA ALA A 203 -1.93 14.31 -19.30
C ALA A 203 -2.32 15.41 -18.29
N THR A 204 -1.34 16.15 -17.77
CA THR A 204 -1.58 17.28 -16.85
C THR A 204 -2.45 18.35 -17.49
N VAL A 205 -2.13 18.79 -18.72
CA VAL A 205 -2.93 19.79 -19.43
C VAL A 205 -4.36 19.28 -19.65
N SER A 206 -4.50 18.06 -20.15
CA SER A 206 -5.80 17.46 -20.42
C SER A 206 -6.66 17.34 -19.14
N CYS A 207 -6.06 16.86 -18.04
CA CYS A 207 -6.79 16.68 -16.78
C CYS A 207 -7.09 18.03 -16.10
N THR A 208 -6.17 18.98 -16.10
CA THR A 208 -6.45 20.30 -15.51
C THR A 208 -7.54 21.04 -16.27
N ASP A 209 -7.58 20.96 -17.61
CA ASP A 209 -8.65 21.54 -18.42
C ASP A 209 -10.00 20.85 -18.19
N TYR A 210 -9.99 19.51 -18.13
CA TYR A 210 -11.20 18.70 -17.88
C TYR A 210 -11.82 18.98 -16.49
N LEU A 211 -10.97 19.15 -15.48
CA LEU A 211 -11.38 19.27 -14.09
C LEU A 211 -11.68 20.70 -13.64
N GLN A 212 -11.54 21.73 -14.50
CA GLN A 212 -11.84 23.10 -14.10
C GLN A 212 -13.28 23.28 -13.61
N PRO A 213 -13.49 24.05 -12.52
CA PRO A 213 -12.50 24.78 -11.68
C PRO A 213 -11.97 23.94 -10.49
N GLN A 214 -12.21 22.63 -10.44
CA GLN A 214 -11.95 21.74 -9.29
C GLN A 214 -10.63 20.98 -9.38
N GLN A 215 -9.75 21.30 -10.35
CA GLN A 215 -8.54 20.52 -10.65
C GLN A 215 -7.58 20.34 -9.46
N LEU A 216 -7.65 21.20 -8.45
CA LEU A 216 -6.80 21.13 -7.24
C LEU A 216 -7.51 20.49 -6.03
N MET A 217 -8.73 19.97 -6.20
CA MET A 217 -9.56 19.44 -5.11
C MET A 217 -9.46 17.93 -4.93
N PHE A 218 -8.39 17.29 -5.45
CA PHE A 218 -8.22 15.83 -5.44
C PHE A 218 -7.10 15.33 -4.51
N GLY A 219 -6.47 16.22 -3.75
CA GLY A 219 -5.45 15.86 -2.76
C GLY A 219 -6.01 15.14 -1.53
N ALA A 220 -5.12 14.54 -0.74
CA ALA A 220 -5.46 13.75 0.45
C ALA A 220 -6.25 14.53 1.50
N SER A 221 -6.04 15.85 1.63
CA SER A 221 -6.83 16.70 2.54
C SER A 221 -8.31 16.73 2.17
N HIS A 222 -8.63 16.80 0.87
CA HIS A 222 -10.01 16.79 0.41
C HIS A 222 -10.64 15.39 0.55
N ALA A 223 -9.85 14.31 0.39
CA ALA A 223 -10.31 12.96 0.68
C ALA A 223 -10.57 12.75 2.18
N ALA A 224 -9.84 13.44 3.05
CA ALA A 224 -10.11 13.46 4.49
C ALA A 224 -11.44 14.16 4.79
N ASP A 225 -11.76 15.27 4.11
CA ASP A 225 -13.05 15.96 4.23
C ASP A 225 -14.22 15.05 3.78
N ASP A 226 -14.00 14.17 2.80
CA ASP A 226 -15.00 13.18 2.38
C ASP A 226 -15.30 12.16 3.48
N ILE A 227 -14.28 11.66 4.17
CA ILE A 227 -14.46 10.76 5.32
C ILE A 227 -15.23 11.48 6.44
N GLU A 228 -14.96 12.75 6.67
CA GLU A 228 -15.71 13.57 7.63
C GLU A 228 -17.19 13.68 7.25
N ARG A 229 -17.53 13.76 5.96
CA ARG A 229 -18.91 13.75 5.49
C ARG A 229 -19.63 12.43 5.82
N LEU A 230 -18.94 11.29 5.68
CA LEU A 230 -19.48 10.00 6.10
C LEU A 230 -19.73 9.96 7.60
N ARG A 231 -18.75 10.39 8.43
CA ARG A 231 -18.94 10.46 9.89
C ARG A 231 -20.15 11.29 10.28
N GLN A 232 -20.30 12.47 9.66
CA GLN A 232 -21.44 13.36 9.89
C GLN A 232 -22.76 12.72 9.44
N ALA A 233 -22.78 12.01 8.31
CA ALA A 233 -23.97 11.29 7.84
C ALA A 233 -24.39 10.17 8.79
N TRP A 234 -23.43 9.54 9.48
CA TRP A 234 -23.70 8.55 10.55
C TRP A 234 -24.18 9.16 11.85
N GLY A 235 -24.01 10.47 12.07
CA GLY A 235 -24.37 11.16 13.29
C GLY A 235 -23.58 10.69 14.51
N VAL A 236 -22.30 10.34 14.33
CA VAL A 236 -21.37 9.89 15.39
C VAL A 236 -20.29 10.92 15.64
N ASP A 237 -19.78 10.96 16.88
CA ASP A 237 -18.73 11.90 17.26
C ASP A 237 -17.34 11.43 16.79
N ARG A 238 -17.11 10.12 16.75
CA ARG A 238 -15.81 9.51 16.42
C ARG A 238 -15.98 8.30 15.51
N ILE A 239 -14.95 7.97 14.73
CA ILE A 239 -14.87 6.78 13.89
C ILE A 239 -13.58 6.00 14.13
N GLY A 240 -13.63 4.69 13.83
CA GLY A 240 -12.44 3.87 13.62
C GLY A 240 -12.01 3.96 12.16
N LEU A 241 -10.74 4.24 11.91
CA LEU A 241 -10.20 4.44 10.56
C LEU A 241 -9.02 3.51 10.30
N LEU A 242 -9.07 2.78 9.19
CA LEU A 242 -8.01 1.97 8.64
C LEU A 242 -7.53 2.61 7.33
N GLY A 243 -6.34 3.20 7.36
CA GLY A 243 -5.64 3.71 6.18
C GLY A 243 -4.61 2.70 5.69
N VAL A 244 -4.78 2.21 4.46
CA VAL A 244 -3.88 1.23 3.84
C VAL A 244 -3.07 1.90 2.73
N GLY A 245 -1.76 1.72 2.72
CA GLY A 245 -0.88 2.27 1.70
C GLY A 245 -0.95 3.79 1.63
N ASN A 246 -1.29 4.34 0.45
CA ASN A 246 -1.60 5.78 0.29
C ASN A 246 -2.82 6.21 1.11
N GLY A 247 -3.72 5.30 1.46
CA GLY A 247 -4.82 5.57 2.39
C GLY A 247 -4.34 6.02 3.78
N ALA A 248 -3.13 5.65 4.20
CA ALA A 248 -2.53 6.16 5.42
C ALA A 248 -2.27 7.69 5.35
N THR A 249 -1.92 8.22 4.17
CA THR A 249 -1.79 9.67 3.95
C THR A 249 -3.13 10.38 4.14
N VAL A 250 -4.22 9.80 3.63
CA VAL A 250 -5.58 10.32 3.83
C VAL A 250 -5.98 10.25 5.31
N ALA A 251 -5.69 9.12 5.98
CA ALA A 251 -6.00 8.91 7.40
C ALA A 251 -5.22 9.88 8.32
N LEU A 252 -3.95 10.15 8.02
CA LEU A 252 -3.15 11.14 8.73
C LEU A 252 -3.67 12.57 8.49
N ALA A 253 -4.06 12.91 7.25
CA ALA A 253 -4.69 14.19 6.94
C ALA A 253 -6.02 14.36 7.69
N TYR A 254 -6.83 13.30 7.79
CA TYR A 254 -8.05 13.29 8.60
C TYR A 254 -7.75 13.51 10.08
N ALA A 255 -6.77 12.80 10.63
CA ALA A 255 -6.37 12.94 12.02
C ALA A 255 -5.82 14.34 12.34
N ALA A 256 -5.17 14.99 11.37
CA ALA A 256 -4.70 16.36 11.52
C ALA A 256 -5.84 17.39 11.47
N ALA A 257 -6.80 17.22 10.55
CA ALA A 257 -7.92 18.15 10.39
C ALA A 257 -9.01 17.96 11.45
N TYR A 258 -9.25 16.72 11.89
CA TYR A 258 -10.35 16.33 12.77
C TYR A 258 -9.88 15.47 13.95
N PRO A 259 -8.89 15.91 14.75
CA PRO A 259 -8.28 15.06 15.80
C PRO A 259 -9.31 14.55 16.83
N GLY A 260 -10.33 15.35 17.16
CA GLY A 260 -11.41 14.96 18.07
C GLY A 260 -12.39 13.92 17.47
N ALA A 261 -12.37 13.69 16.16
CA ALA A 261 -13.24 12.73 15.48
C ALA A 261 -12.59 11.36 15.27
N VAL A 262 -11.32 11.20 15.65
CA VAL A 262 -10.61 9.92 15.62
C VAL A 262 -10.89 9.15 16.91
N GLY A 263 -11.48 7.98 16.81
CA GLY A 263 -11.69 7.06 17.93
C GLY A 263 -10.69 5.91 17.95
N ARG A 264 -10.28 5.41 16.78
CA ARG A 264 -9.20 4.45 16.56
C ARG A 264 -8.51 4.76 15.23
N LEU A 265 -7.19 4.57 15.18
CA LEU A 265 -6.43 4.78 13.96
C LEU A 265 -5.47 3.61 13.73
N VAL A 266 -5.69 2.92 12.62
CA VAL A 266 -4.80 1.86 12.11
C VAL A 266 -4.19 2.33 10.81
N LEU A 267 -2.86 2.32 10.73
CA LEU A 267 -2.10 2.65 9.52
C LEU A 267 -1.39 1.37 9.06
N ASP A 268 -1.89 0.78 7.98
CA ASP A 268 -1.39 -0.50 7.48
C ASP A 268 -0.59 -0.31 6.20
N SER A 269 0.62 -0.85 6.17
CA SER A 269 1.55 -0.65 5.06
C SER A 269 1.63 0.84 4.63
N PRO A 270 1.87 1.77 5.57
CA PRO A 270 1.68 3.18 5.28
C PRO A 270 2.67 3.69 4.23
N ALA A 271 2.18 4.55 3.33
CA ALA A 271 3.02 5.41 2.52
C ALA A 271 3.82 6.38 3.41
N ALA A 272 4.96 6.89 2.92
CA ALA A 272 5.77 7.81 3.72
C ALA A 272 5.02 9.13 3.99
N ALA A 273 5.01 9.55 5.26
CA ALA A 273 4.31 10.76 5.69
C ALA A 273 4.87 12.05 5.06
N THR A 274 6.10 12.02 4.56
CA THR A 274 6.74 13.19 3.92
C THR A 274 6.26 13.46 2.49
N ALA A 275 5.52 12.54 1.89
CA ALA A 275 5.06 12.59 0.51
C ALA A 275 6.19 12.85 -0.54
N ASP A 276 7.43 12.45 -0.26
CA ASP A 276 8.57 12.56 -1.16
C ASP A 276 8.47 11.50 -2.25
N ALA A 277 8.31 11.93 -3.51
CA ALA A 277 8.08 11.03 -4.64
C ALA A 277 9.25 10.05 -4.88
N GLU A 278 10.50 10.50 -4.71
CA GLU A 278 11.68 9.67 -4.88
C GLU A 278 11.76 8.60 -3.78
N LEU A 279 11.55 9.00 -2.51
CA LEU A 279 11.52 8.06 -1.38
C LEU A 279 10.40 7.02 -1.56
N MET A 280 9.23 7.43 -2.02
CA MET A 280 8.11 6.53 -2.26
C MET A 280 8.43 5.50 -3.35
N ALA A 281 8.97 5.95 -4.49
CA ALA A 281 9.32 5.07 -5.59
C ALA A 281 10.46 4.10 -5.22
N GLU A 282 11.47 4.55 -4.47
CA GLU A 282 12.54 3.67 -3.97
C GLU A 282 12.02 2.64 -2.98
N SER A 283 11.10 3.03 -2.08
CA SER A 283 10.44 2.11 -1.15
C SER A 283 9.66 1.04 -1.91
N GLN A 284 8.89 1.44 -2.93
CA GLN A 284 8.17 0.52 -3.80
C GLN A 284 9.11 -0.43 -4.53
N ALA A 285 10.21 0.07 -5.13
CA ALA A 285 11.19 -0.77 -5.81
C ALA A 285 11.72 -1.88 -4.88
N ARG A 286 12.14 -1.50 -3.68
CA ARG A 286 12.65 -2.44 -2.67
C ARG A 286 11.61 -3.47 -2.26
N GLY A 287 10.38 -3.05 -2.03
CA GLY A 287 9.27 -3.94 -1.65
C GLY A 287 8.89 -4.90 -2.76
N ALA A 288 8.82 -4.43 -4.01
CA ALA A 288 8.49 -5.22 -5.17
C ALA A 288 9.56 -6.28 -5.48
N GLU A 289 10.85 -5.92 -5.40
CA GLU A 289 11.96 -6.88 -5.49
C GLU A 289 11.84 -7.98 -4.44
N ALA A 290 11.60 -7.60 -3.18
CA ALA A 290 11.43 -8.55 -2.09
C ALA A 290 10.20 -9.46 -2.28
N ALA A 291 9.13 -8.96 -2.87
CA ALA A 291 7.93 -9.75 -3.20
C ALA A 291 8.20 -10.77 -4.32
N VAL A 292 8.95 -10.38 -5.36
CA VAL A 292 9.38 -11.30 -6.41
C VAL A 292 10.32 -12.37 -5.85
N ASP A 293 11.25 -12.00 -4.96
CA ASP A 293 12.11 -12.96 -4.27
C ASP A 293 11.31 -13.95 -3.40
N ALA A 294 10.28 -13.47 -2.71
CA ALA A 294 9.39 -14.33 -1.94
C ALA A 294 8.61 -15.29 -2.85
N PHE A 295 8.10 -14.81 -3.97
CA PHE A 295 7.45 -15.63 -4.99
C PHE A 295 8.41 -16.68 -5.55
N ALA A 296 9.62 -16.30 -5.95
CA ALA A 296 10.63 -17.20 -6.50
C ALA A 296 10.98 -18.34 -5.52
N ARG A 297 11.17 -18.03 -4.23
CA ARG A 297 11.39 -19.05 -3.19
C ARG A 297 10.22 -20.03 -3.06
N GLN A 298 8.97 -19.52 -3.09
CA GLN A 298 7.78 -20.36 -3.01
C GLN A 298 7.62 -21.21 -4.26
N CYS A 299 7.90 -20.66 -5.43
CA CYS A 299 7.87 -21.35 -6.72
C CYS A 299 8.86 -22.52 -6.73
N THR A 300 10.11 -22.31 -6.32
CA THR A 300 11.12 -23.37 -6.18
C THR A 300 10.65 -24.47 -5.20
N ALA A 301 10.06 -24.08 -4.05
CA ALA A 301 9.57 -25.04 -3.06
C ALA A 301 8.37 -25.88 -3.57
N LEU A 302 7.67 -25.42 -4.60
CA LEU A 302 6.52 -26.08 -5.21
C LEU A 302 6.84 -26.80 -6.52
N ASP A 303 8.10 -26.84 -6.94
CA ASP A 303 8.54 -27.32 -8.26
C ASP A 303 7.70 -26.74 -9.40
N CYS A 304 7.57 -25.39 -9.42
CA CYS A 304 6.70 -24.69 -10.35
C CYS A 304 7.24 -24.70 -11.80
N ALA A 305 6.42 -24.27 -12.76
CA ALA A 305 6.73 -24.32 -14.20
C ALA A 305 7.92 -23.44 -14.63
N LEU A 306 8.41 -22.52 -13.78
CA LEU A 306 9.57 -21.67 -14.09
C LEU A 306 10.92 -22.39 -13.95
N GLY A 307 10.96 -23.60 -13.36
CA GLY A 307 12.17 -24.42 -13.24
C GLY A 307 13.01 -24.09 -12.01
N ASP A 308 14.33 -24.35 -12.10
CA ASP A 308 15.24 -24.31 -10.94
C ASP A 308 15.54 -22.90 -10.43
N ASP A 309 15.48 -21.89 -11.31
CA ASP A 309 15.70 -20.48 -10.96
C ASP A 309 14.55 -19.59 -11.45
N PRO A 310 13.44 -19.52 -10.68
CA PRO A 310 12.30 -18.69 -11.05
C PRO A 310 12.61 -17.20 -11.11
N ARG A 311 13.57 -16.73 -10.30
CA ARG A 311 13.99 -15.34 -10.31
C ARG A 311 14.67 -14.97 -11.64
N ALA A 312 15.64 -15.76 -12.08
CA ALA A 312 16.29 -15.56 -13.38
C ALA A 312 15.30 -15.64 -14.53
N ALA A 313 14.33 -16.57 -14.49
CA ALA A 313 13.29 -16.66 -15.51
C ALA A 313 12.41 -15.41 -15.61
N ILE A 314 12.14 -14.73 -14.49
CA ILE A 314 11.40 -13.45 -14.46
C ILE A 314 12.28 -12.32 -15.03
N GLU A 315 13.56 -12.28 -14.68
CA GLU A 315 14.52 -11.30 -15.20
C GLU A 315 14.68 -11.42 -16.72
N ASP A 316 14.79 -12.65 -17.24
CA ASP A 316 14.85 -12.92 -18.69
C ASP A 316 13.57 -12.45 -19.41
N LEU A 317 12.39 -12.68 -18.84
CA LEU A 317 11.13 -12.20 -19.40
C LEU A 317 11.03 -10.66 -19.38
N HIS A 318 11.51 -10.03 -18.33
CA HIS A 318 11.58 -8.57 -18.26
C HIS A 318 12.54 -7.98 -19.31
N GLU A 319 13.68 -8.64 -19.55
CA GLU A 319 14.61 -8.25 -20.62
C GLU A 319 13.95 -8.39 -22.01
N GLN A 320 13.28 -9.52 -22.29
CA GLN A 320 12.51 -9.72 -23.52
C GLN A 320 11.41 -8.66 -23.70
N ALA A 321 10.69 -8.31 -22.62
CA ALA A 321 9.70 -7.23 -22.65
C ALA A 321 10.34 -5.88 -22.97
N THR A 322 11.51 -5.58 -22.39
CA THR A 322 12.30 -4.36 -22.64
C THR A 322 12.75 -4.27 -24.10
N GLU A 323 13.16 -5.39 -24.69
CA GLU A 323 13.56 -5.49 -26.11
C GLU A 323 12.38 -5.48 -27.07
N GLY A 324 11.13 -5.58 -26.55
CA GLY A 324 9.90 -5.57 -27.33
C GLY A 324 9.54 -6.94 -27.92
N GLU A 325 10.19 -8.01 -27.49
CA GLU A 325 9.92 -9.38 -27.95
C GLU A 325 8.58 -9.92 -27.46
N LEU A 326 8.08 -9.37 -26.32
CA LEU A 326 6.77 -9.70 -25.77
C LEU A 326 5.65 -8.71 -26.18
N ALA A 327 5.86 -7.89 -27.22
CA ALA A 327 4.85 -6.94 -27.65
C ALA A 327 3.49 -7.59 -27.88
N PRO A 328 2.35 -7.00 -27.41
CA PRO A 328 2.21 -5.60 -26.92
C PRO A 328 2.56 -5.36 -25.44
N VAL A 329 3.05 -6.35 -24.71
CA VAL A 329 3.44 -6.22 -23.30
C VAL A 329 4.75 -5.44 -23.20
N SER A 330 4.75 -4.30 -22.54
CA SER A 330 5.95 -3.52 -22.23
C SER A 330 6.63 -4.01 -20.93
N ALA A 331 7.88 -3.60 -20.70
CA ALA A 331 8.56 -3.86 -19.44
C ALA A 331 7.74 -3.39 -18.24
N ASN A 332 7.26 -2.12 -18.27
CA ASN A 332 6.47 -1.57 -17.17
C ASN A 332 5.11 -2.24 -17.00
N SER A 333 4.40 -2.60 -18.08
CA SER A 333 3.12 -3.32 -17.95
C SER A 333 3.31 -4.73 -17.41
N PHE A 334 4.40 -5.42 -17.76
CA PHE A 334 4.83 -6.69 -17.16
C PHE A 334 5.04 -6.56 -15.65
N LEU A 335 5.82 -5.55 -15.20
CA LEU A 335 6.07 -5.30 -13.78
C LEU A 335 4.81 -4.87 -13.03
N THR A 336 3.94 -4.08 -13.67
CA THR A 336 2.63 -3.70 -13.11
C THR A 336 1.74 -4.93 -12.89
N ALA A 337 1.74 -5.87 -13.84
CA ALA A 337 1.01 -7.13 -13.68
C ALA A 337 1.55 -7.98 -12.53
N LEU A 338 2.88 -8.11 -12.40
CA LEU A 338 3.50 -8.80 -11.27
C LEU A 338 3.17 -8.13 -9.93
N THR A 339 3.32 -6.81 -9.82
CA THR A 339 2.95 -6.05 -8.62
C THR A 339 1.49 -6.30 -8.24
N GLY A 340 0.59 -6.26 -9.22
CA GLY A 340 -0.83 -6.47 -9.03
C GLY A 340 -1.16 -7.87 -8.48
N VAL A 341 -0.61 -8.93 -9.08
CA VAL A 341 -0.91 -10.30 -8.68
C VAL A 341 -0.23 -10.68 -7.37
N LEU A 342 1.00 -10.19 -7.11
CA LEU A 342 1.73 -10.46 -5.87
C LEU A 342 1.16 -9.66 -4.68
N GLY A 343 0.64 -8.46 -4.94
CA GLY A 343 0.03 -7.62 -3.92
C GLY A 343 -1.38 -8.04 -3.50
N THR A 344 -2.14 -8.72 -4.38
CA THR A 344 -3.56 -9.02 -4.10
C THR A 344 -3.73 -10.18 -3.11
N PRO A 345 -4.60 -10.04 -2.09
CA PRO A 345 -4.93 -11.14 -1.18
C PRO A 345 -5.56 -12.33 -1.93
N ARG A 346 -5.18 -13.55 -1.54
CA ARG A 346 -5.73 -14.78 -2.06
C ARG A 346 -5.84 -15.85 -0.98
N ALA A 347 -6.92 -16.63 -1.03
CA ALA A 347 -7.16 -17.70 -0.06
C ALA A 347 -6.15 -18.85 -0.21
N ASP A 348 -5.82 -19.22 -1.45
CA ASP A 348 -4.84 -20.27 -1.76
C ASP A 348 -3.58 -19.68 -2.40
N LEU A 349 -2.57 -19.47 -1.55
CA LEU A 349 -1.28 -18.92 -1.97
C LEU A 349 -0.50 -19.89 -2.87
N GLN A 350 -0.63 -21.20 -2.66
CA GLN A 350 0.08 -22.19 -3.48
C GLN A 350 -0.51 -22.27 -4.88
N ALA A 351 -1.86 -22.22 -4.98
CA ALA A 351 -2.52 -22.16 -6.29
C ALA A 351 -2.10 -20.90 -7.04
N ARG A 352 -2.06 -19.72 -6.37
CA ARG A 352 -1.59 -18.48 -6.98
C ARG A 352 -0.16 -18.60 -7.53
N VAL A 353 0.75 -19.17 -6.75
CA VAL A 353 2.15 -19.32 -7.19
C VAL A 353 2.22 -20.18 -8.45
N ARG A 354 1.47 -21.29 -8.53
CA ARG A 354 1.43 -22.14 -9.72
C ARG A 354 0.81 -21.43 -10.93
N GLU A 355 -0.34 -20.77 -10.74
CA GLU A 355 -1.03 -20.04 -11.81
C GLU A 355 -0.14 -18.94 -12.42
N VAL A 356 0.53 -18.15 -11.58
CA VAL A 356 1.46 -17.12 -12.06
C VAL A 356 2.66 -17.74 -12.76
N ALA A 357 3.22 -18.83 -12.20
CA ALA A 357 4.33 -19.54 -12.82
C ALA A 357 3.96 -20.13 -14.18
N ASP A 358 2.74 -20.67 -14.33
CA ASP A 358 2.25 -21.23 -15.60
C ASP A 358 2.09 -20.13 -16.65
N VAL A 359 1.57 -18.94 -16.28
CA VAL A 359 1.46 -17.77 -17.19
C VAL A 359 2.83 -17.32 -17.66
N LEU A 360 3.80 -17.19 -16.75
CA LEU A 360 5.15 -16.75 -17.09
C LEU A 360 5.91 -17.80 -17.91
N ALA A 361 5.72 -19.09 -17.62
CA ALA A 361 6.31 -20.18 -18.41
C ALA A 361 5.73 -20.23 -19.84
N ALA A 362 4.42 -20.03 -20.00
CA ALA A 362 3.79 -19.94 -21.31
C ALA A 362 4.39 -18.78 -22.14
N ALA A 363 4.56 -17.61 -21.54
CA ALA A 363 5.19 -16.47 -22.21
C ALA A 363 6.63 -16.77 -22.64
N ARG A 364 7.43 -17.42 -21.79
CA ARG A 364 8.79 -17.87 -22.12
C ARG A 364 8.82 -18.87 -23.29
N ASP A 365 7.81 -19.72 -23.39
CA ASP A 365 7.67 -20.71 -24.46
C ASP A 365 7.04 -20.11 -25.76
N GLY A 366 6.76 -18.78 -25.76
CA GLY A 366 6.25 -18.03 -26.91
C GLY A 366 4.72 -17.85 -26.96
N ASP A 367 3.98 -18.37 -25.97
CA ASP A 367 2.54 -18.09 -25.83
C ASP A 367 2.35 -16.89 -24.87
N VAL A 368 2.28 -15.69 -25.43
CA VAL A 368 2.13 -14.44 -24.67
C VAL A 368 0.68 -14.12 -24.29
N MET A 369 -0.31 -14.90 -24.78
CA MET A 369 -1.73 -14.56 -24.54
C MET A 369 -2.11 -14.57 -23.06
N PRO A 370 -1.72 -15.57 -22.22
CA PRO A 370 -2.02 -15.54 -20.79
C PRO A 370 -1.39 -14.35 -20.06
N LEU A 371 -0.22 -13.90 -20.50
CA LEU A 371 0.44 -12.71 -19.94
C LEU A 371 -0.30 -11.43 -20.32
N ILE A 372 -0.80 -11.31 -21.56
CA ILE A 372 -1.64 -10.17 -21.98
C ILE A 372 -2.91 -10.10 -21.15
N GLU A 373 -3.55 -11.23 -20.87
CA GLU A 373 -4.73 -11.27 -19.99
C GLU A 373 -4.39 -10.81 -18.57
N LEU A 374 -3.26 -11.27 -18.02
CA LEU A 374 -2.80 -10.84 -16.69
C LEU A 374 -2.52 -9.33 -16.63
N VAL A 375 -1.90 -8.77 -17.68
CA VAL A 375 -1.68 -7.32 -17.82
C VAL A 375 -3.02 -6.58 -17.88
N GLY A 376 -3.99 -7.06 -18.66
CA GLY A 376 -5.33 -6.46 -18.75
C GLY A 376 -6.03 -6.38 -17.40
N VAL A 377 -5.96 -7.45 -16.60
CA VAL A 377 -6.50 -7.45 -15.22
C VAL A 377 -5.81 -6.42 -14.32
N ALA A 378 -4.49 -6.25 -14.47
CA ALA A 378 -3.75 -5.25 -13.69
C ALA A 378 -4.12 -3.80 -14.12
N GLU A 379 -4.27 -3.56 -15.42
CA GLU A 379 -4.68 -2.26 -15.96
C GLU A 379 -6.10 -1.87 -15.54
N GLU A 380 -7.03 -2.82 -15.46
CA GLU A 380 -8.39 -2.57 -14.97
C GLU A 380 -8.44 -2.11 -13.50
N ARG A 381 -7.43 -2.46 -12.70
CA ARG A 381 -7.31 -1.98 -11.32
C ARG A 381 -6.93 -0.50 -11.26
N LEU A 382 -6.27 -0.01 -12.29
CA LEU A 382 -5.89 1.39 -12.51
C LEU A 382 -6.86 2.07 -13.50
N SER A 383 -8.14 1.73 -13.42
CA SER A 383 -9.15 2.02 -14.44
C SER A 383 -9.54 3.49 -14.57
N THR A 384 -9.11 4.35 -13.65
CA THR A 384 -9.42 5.78 -13.71
C THR A 384 -8.15 6.64 -13.70
N ASP A 385 -8.20 7.77 -14.40
CA ASP A 385 -7.13 8.76 -14.34
C ASP A 385 -7.05 9.47 -12.98
N GLY A 386 -8.03 9.20 -12.11
CA GLY A 386 -8.06 9.71 -10.74
C GLY A 386 -6.86 9.30 -9.91
N GLN A 387 -6.28 8.12 -10.17
CA GLN A 387 -5.05 7.69 -9.49
C GLN A 387 -3.85 8.55 -9.91
N PHE A 388 -3.73 8.90 -11.20
CA PHE A 388 -2.73 9.87 -11.68
C PHE A 388 -2.93 11.24 -11.02
N VAL A 389 -4.16 11.77 -11.05
CA VAL A 389 -4.50 13.07 -10.45
C VAL A 389 -4.22 13.08 -8.95
N ALA A 390 -4.63 12.03 -8.22
CA ALA A 390 -4.43 11.92 -6.78
C ALA A 390 -2.95 11.83 -6.41
N ARG A 391 -2.19 10.96 -7.08
CA ARG A 391 -0.76 10.79 -6.87
C ARG A 391 0.01 12.09 -7.15
N CYS A 392 -0.25 12.72 -8.30
CA CYS A 392 0.40 13.98 -8.64
C CYS A 392 0.02 15.14 -7.71
N SER A 393 -1.15 15.07 -7.05
CA SER A 393 -1.59 16.06 -6.06
C SER A 393 -0.99 15.85 -4.67
N ASP A 394 -0.74 14.60 -4.27
CA ASP A 394 -0.26 14.26 -2.92
C ASP A 394 1.25 14.30 -2.81
N GLU A 395 1.94 13.71 -3.79
CA GLU A 395 3.40 13.59 -3.76
C GLU A 395 4.09 14.89 -4.19
N GLN A 396 5.29 15.07 -3.70
CA GLN A 396 6.06 16.30 -3.86
C GLN A 396 7.47 16.00 -4.38
N ARG A 397 8.15 17.05 -4.85
CA ARG A 397 9.56 16.98 -5.24
C ARG A 397 9.82 16.01 -6.38
N TRP A 398 8.98 16.09 -7.42
CA TRP A 398 9.17 15.33 -8.64
C TRP A 398 10.53 15.65 -9.29
N PRO A 399 11.35 14.67 -9.66
CA PRO A 399 12.66 14.90 -10.24
C PRO A 399 12.56 15.46 -11.66
N THR A 400 13.61 16.16 -12.09
CA THR A 400 13.79 16.49 -13.51
C THR A 400 14.08 15.23 -14.32
N PRO A 401 13.83 15.21 -15.64
CA PRO A 401 14.17 14.06 -16.49
C PRO A 401 15.64 13.63 -16.39
N THR A 402 16.56 14.58 -16.29
CA THR A 402 18.00 14.29 -16.11
C THR A 402 18.26 13.57 -14.79
N HIS A 403 17.68 14.04 -13.68
CA HIS A 403 17.83 13.40 -12.38
C HIS A 403 17.17 12.01 -12.33
N ALA A 404 15.98 11.88 -12.92
CA ALA A 404 15.31 10.58 -13.05
C ALA A 404 16.16 9.57 -13.87
N GLY A 405 16.85 10.04 -14.91
CA GLY A 405 17.80 9.22 -15.66
C GLY A 405 19.03 8.79 -14.83
N ASP A 406 19.52 9.66 -13.93
CA ASP A 406 20.58 9.30 -12.99
C ASP A 406 20.10 8.25 -11.97
N LEU A 407 18.87 8.42 -11.45
CA LEU A 407 18.23 7.45 -10.56
C LEU A 407 18.03 6.11 -11.27
N ALA A 408 17.51 6.10 -12.50
CA ALA A 408 17.28 4.88 -13.27
C ALA A 408 18.57 4.06 -13.42
N ARG A 409 19.71 4.71 -13.73
CA ARG A 409 21.02 4.03 -13.78
C ARG A 409 21.50 3.50 -12.44
N SER A 410 21.28 4.24 -11.37
CA SER A 410 21.67 3.83 -10.02
C SER A 410 20.79 2.68 -9.52
N TRP A 411 19.48 2.83 -9.67
CA TRP A 411 18.50 1.87 -9.17
C TRP A 411 18.46 0.58 -9.97
N SER A 412 18.80 0.59 -11.27
CA SER A 412 18.93 -0.66 -12.04
C SER A 412 19.99 -1.63 -11.46
N THR A 413 20.94 -1.13 -10.68
CA THR A 413 21.92 -1.97 -9.97
C THR A 413 21.41 -2.44 -8.61
N LEU A 414 20.62 -1.63 -7.92
CA LEU A 414 20.10 -1.91 -6.58
C LEU A 414 18.79 -2.72 -6.62
N TYR A 415 17.99 -2.47 -7.63
CA TYR A 415 16.65 -3.02 -7.86
C TYR A 415 16.54 -3.44 -9.33
N PRO A 416 17.10 -4.61 -9.71
CA PRO A 416 17.31 -4.99 -11.12
C PRO A 416 16.05 -5.03 -11.99
N LEU A 417 14.89 -5.41 -11.42
CA LEU A 417 13.63 -5.43 -12.14
C LEU A 417 12.94 -4.07 -12.14
N TYR A 418 12.73 -3.48 -10.97
CA TYR A 418 11.83 -2.34 -10.80
C TYR A 418 12.51 -0.98 -10.84
N GLY A 419 13.80 -0.92 -10.56
CA GLY A 419 14.48 0.34 -10.26
C GLY A 419 14.46 1.33 -11.41
N ALA A 420 14.77 0.89 -12.62
CA ALA A 420 14.84 1.79 -13.79
C ALA A 420 13.46 2.33 -14.18
N ASP A 421 12.43 1.47 -14.18
CA ASP A 421 11.09 1.82 -14.59
C ASP A 421 10.42 2.77 -13.58
N LEU A 422 10.55 2.48 -12.28
CA LEU A 422 10.01 3.36 -11.23
C LEU A 422 10.69 4.73 -11.23
N ALA A 423 12.02 4.80 -11.39
CA ALA A 423 12.73 6.07 -11.52
C ALA A 423 12.28 6.87 -12.74
N THR A 424 12.09 6.19 -13.88
CA THR A 424 11.59 6.81 -15.13
C THR A 424 10.18 7.35 -14.95
N GLY A 425 9.30 6.58 -14.31
CA GLY A 425 7.91 6.92 -14.04
C GLY A 425 7.72 8.17 -13.15
N LEU A 426 8.74 8.54 -12.35
CA LEU A 426 8.71 9.74 -11.50
C LEU A 426 8.49 11.03 -12.31
N THR A 427 8.88 11.08 -13.57
CA THR A 427 8.75 12.30 -14.38
C THR A 427 7.32 12.57 -14.87
N ALA A 428 6.42 11.60 -14.74
CA ALA A 428 5.03 11.73 -15.21
C ALA A 428 4.26 12.86 -14.53
N CYS A 429 4.52 13.12 -13.25
CA CYS A 429 3.83 14.16 -12.48
C CYS A 429 4.56 15.51 -12.42
N ALA A 430 5.74 15.65 -13.04
CA ALA A 430 6.59 16.83 -12.90
C ALA A 430 5.92 18.15 -13.36
N ALA A 431 4.90 18.08 -14.21
CA ALA A 431 4.14 19.24 -14.70
C ALA A 431 2.88 19.55 -13.87
N TRP A 432 2.48 18.68 -12.93
CA TRP A 432 1.29 18.89 -12.12
C TRP A 432 1.45 20.12 -11.22
N PRO A 433 0.41 20.93 -11.01
CA PRO A 433 0.48 22.08 -10.11
C PRO A 433 0.88 21.66 -8.70
N SER A 434 1.93 22.26 -8.16
CA SER A 434 2.38 21.96 -6.79
C SER A 434 1.37 22.42 -5.77
N LEU A 435 0.94 21.52 -4.89
CA LEU A 435 0.07 21.78 -3.76
C LEU A 435 0.88 21.71 -2.45
N PRO A 436 0.42 22.33 -1.35
CA PRO A 436 1.00 22.05 -0.04
C PRO A 436 0.88 20.57 0.29
N PRO A 437 1.88 19.96 0.95
CA PRO A 437 1.77 18.58 1.39
C PRO A 437 0.58 18.42 2.35
N PRO A 438 -0.04 17.21 2.40
CA PRO A 438 -1.11 16.94 3.36
C PRO A 438 -0.66 17.23 4.80
N PRO A 439 -1.53 17.81 5.65
CA PRO A 439 -1.18 18.10 7.04
C PRO A 439 -0.96 16.78 7.81
N LEU A 440 -0.08 16.84 8.81
CA LEU A 440 0.22 15.73 9.71
C LEU A 440 -0.30 16.03 11.12
N PRO A 441 -0.78 15.04 11.89
CA PRO A 441 -1.31 15.27 13.22
C PRO A 441 -0.20 15.72 14.17
N ALA A 442 -0.44 16.82 14.88
CA ALA A 442 0.46 17.35 15.91
C ALA A 442 0.20 16.73 17.29
N ALA A 443 -1.00 16.23 17.52
CA ALA A 443 -1.43 15.53 18.73
C ALA A 443 -2.66 14.67 18.44
N LEU A 444 -2.82 13.57 19.14
CA LEU A 444 -4.02 12.74 19.16
C LEU A 444 -4.25 12.22 20.59
N ASP A 445 -5.52 12.16 20.99
CA ASP A 445 -5.91 11.61 22.31
C ASP A 445 -6.04 10.08 22.29
N VAL A 446 -5.86 9.45 21.13
CA VAL A 446 -5.94 8.01 20.94
C VAL A 446 -4.60 7.46 20.45
N PRO A 447 -4.20 6.27 20.89
CA PRO A 447 -3.00 5.61 20.37
C PRO A 447 -3.18 5.18 18.92
N VAL A 448 -2.07 4.96 18.19
CA VAL A 448 -2.07 4.57 16.78
C VAL A 448 -1.41 3.19 16.61
N LEU A 449 -2.09 2.29 15.91
CA LEU A 449 -1.52 1.00 15.51
C LEU A 449 -0.95 1.11 14.09
N VAL A 450 0.34 0.77 13.92
CA VAL A 450 1.01 0.76 12.62
C VAL A 450 1.34 -0.69 12.26
N SER A 451 0.88 -1.18 11.12
CA SER A 451 1.20 -2.53 10.63
C SER A 451 1.91 -2.49 9.28
N SER A 452 2.66 -3.54 8.96
CA SER A 452 3.35 -3.67 7.67
C SER A 452 3.65 -5.13 7.33
N GLY A 453 3.75 -5.43 6.02
CA GLY A 453 4.27 -6.70 5.52
C GLY A 453 5.78 -6.66 5.31
N ALA A 454 6.47 -7.81 5.35
CA ALA A 454 7.91 -7.89 5.11
C ALA A 454 8.28 -7.57 3.64
N ALA A 455 7.40 -7.87 2.70
CA ALA A 455 7.59 -7.65 1.27
C ALA A 455 6.29 -7.12 0.64
N ASP A 456 6.09 -5.81 0.69
CA ASP A 456 4.95 -5.13 0.09
C ASP A 456 5.33 -4.59 -1.30
N PRO A 457 4.74 -5.13 -2.40
CA PRO A 457 5.14 -4.73 -3.74
C PRO A 457 4.56 -3.38 -4.20
N VAL A 458 3.61 -2.81 -3.46
CA VAL A 458 2.88 -1.59 -3.86
C VAL A 458 3.49 -0.33 -3.24
N VAL A 459 3.77 -0.36 -1.94
CA VAL A 459 4.31 0.81 -1.23
C VAL A 459 5.66 0.56 -0.54
N GLY A 460 6.06 -0.70 -0.38
CA GLY A 460 7.24 -1.06 0.40
C GLY A 460 7.08 -0.72 1.89
N ASN A 461 8.21 -0.56 2.61
CA ASN A 461 8.22 -0.44 4.08
C ASN A 461 8.80 0.88 4.62
N ALA A 462 9.33 1.77 3.76
CA ALA A 462 9.94 3.03 4.24
C ALA A 462 8.93 3.96 4.94
N GLY A 463 7.64 3.80 4.64
CA GLY A 463 6.58 4.58 5.27
C GLY A 463 6.42 4.34 6.76
N VAL A 464 6.73 3.13 7.25
CA VAL A 464 6.62 2.79 8.68
C VAL A 464 7.51 3.70 9.53
N GLU A 465 8.78 3.84 9.17
CA GLU A 465 9.73 4.69 9.90
C GLU A 465 9.32 6.17 9.81
N SER A 466 8.93 6.62 8.62
CA SER A 466 8.47 8.00 8.39
C SER A 466 7.26 8.34 9.27
N VAL A 467 6.24 7.47 9.29
CA VAL A 467 5.01 7.66 10.05
C VAL A 467 5.27 7.60 11.55
N THR A 468 6.00 6.59 12.04
CA THR A 468 6.30 6.46 13.48
C THR A 468 7.18 7.60 13.98
N GLY A 469 8.03 8.17 13.13
CA GLY A 469 8.77 9.40 13.41
C GLY A 469 7.85 10.60 13.65
N VAL A 470 6.83 10.78 12.81
CA VAL A 470 5.80 11.83 12.97
C VAL A 470 5.01 11.63 14.27
N LEU A 471 4.53 10.41 14.53
CA LEU A 471 3.78 10.10 15.75
C LEU A 471 4.62 10.37 17.01
N THR A 472 5.88 9.96 17.00
CA THR A 472 6.82 10.22 18.10
C THR A 472 7.06 11.71 18.31
N ALA A 473 7.26 12.48 17.24
CA ALA A 473 7.46 13.93 17.31
C ALA A 473 6.22 14.66 17.86
N GLY A 474 5.01 14.14 17.57
CA GLY A 474 3.74 14.64 18.10
C GLY A 474 3.42 14.16 19.53
N GLY A 475 4.27 13.33 20.15
CA GLY A 475 3.98 12.72 21.46
C GLY A 475 2.80 11.76 21.45
N ILE A 476 2.41 11.26 20.28
CA ILE A 476 1.29 10.35 20.07
C ILE A 476 1.74 8.92 20.40
N ALA A 477 1.02 8.21 21.25
CA ALA A 477 1.31 6.82 21.58
C ALA A 477 1.09 5.92 20.35
N TRP A 478 2.00 4.99 20.08
CA TRP A 478 1.89 4.07 18.96
C TRP A 478 2.58 2.73 19.23
N ALA A 479 2.16 1.71 18.51
CA ALA A 479 2.87 0.44 18.42
C ALA A 479 2.96 -0.04 16.97
N SER A 480 4.03 -0.77 16.65
CA SER A 480 4.22 -1.40 15.35
C SER A 480 3.96 -2.91 15.42
N LEU A 481 3.43 -3.44 14.33
CA LEU A 481 3.12 -4.86 14.14
C LEU A 481 3.62 -5.27 12.74
N SER A 482 4.50 -6.26 12.67
CA SER A 482 5.12 -6.68 11.42
C SER A 482 4.66 -8.09 11.02
N TRP A 483 4.04 -8.19 9.85
CA TRP A 483 3.73 -9.47 9.22
C TRP A 483 4.92 -9.95 8.37
N GLN A 484 5.34 -11.20 8.55
CA GLN A 484 6.52 -11.77 7.90
C GLN A 484 6.24 -12.30 6.48
N GLY A 485 5.07 -12.00 5.91
CA GLY A 485 4.65 -12.42 4.57
C GLY A 485 4.89 -11.38 3.48
N ALA A 486 4.50 -11.75 2.26
CA ALA A 486 4.56 -10.91 1.07
C ALA A 486 3.17 -10.58 0.54
N GLY A 487 2.90 -9.30 0.29
CA GLY A 487 1.64 -8.79 -0.24
C GLY A 487 1.35 -7.36 0.20
N TYR A 488 0.43 -6.71 -0.48
CA TYR A 488 -0.04 -5.36 -0.16
C TYR A 488 -1.07 -5.41 0.96
N SER A 489 -0.81 -4.68 2.05
CA SER A 489 -1.58 -4.65 3.29
C SER A 489 -1.43 -5.92 4.16
N ALA A 490 -0.82 -5.78 5.31
CA ALA A 490 -0.73 -6.87 6.28
C ALA A 490 -2.11 -7.28 6.83
N VAL A 491 -3.02 -6.31 7.01
CA VAL A 491 -4.40 -6.55 7.46
C VAL A 491 -5.19 -7.39 6.45
N LEU A 492 -4.99 -7.17 5.15
CA LEU A 492 -5.72 -7.91 4.11
C LEU A 492 -5.19 -9.35 3.92
N HIS A 493 -4.02 -9.68 4.46
CA HIS A 493 -3.36 -10.97 4.24
C HIS A 493 -3.23 -11.83 5.50
N SER A 494 -3.19 -11.26 6.71
CA SER A 494 -2.81 -11.97 7.93
C SER A 494 -3.90 -12.00 8.99
N GLY A 495 -4.41 -13.19 9.29
CA GLY A 495 -5.35 -13.39 10.40
C GLY A 495 -4.76 -13.02 11.77
N CYS A 496 -3.43 -13.17 11.95
CA CYS A 496 -2.74 -12.71 13.15
C CYS A 496 -2.80 -11.18 13.29
N VAL A 497 -2.55 -10.44 12.18
CA VAL A 497 -2.65 -8.97 12.18
C VAL A 497 -4.08 -8.54 12.44
N GLN A 498 -5.07 -9.17 11.77
CA GLN A 498 -6.49 -8.87 11.98
C GLN A 498 -6.91 -9.05 13.43
N ALA A 499 -6.51 -10.14 14.08
CA ALA A 499 -6.83 -10.38 15.49
C ALA A 499 -6.26 -9.29 16.42
N ARG A 500 -5.04 -8.79 16.13
CA ARG A 500 -4.43 -7.68 16.90
C ARG A 500 -5.11 -6.35 16.62
N VAL A 501 -5.46 -6.10 15.36
CA VAL A 501 -6.23 -4.91 14.97
C VAL A 501 -7.59 -4.92 15.68
N GLU A 502 -8.30 -6.07 15.70
CA GLU A 502 -9.61 -6.16 16.37
C GLU A 502 -9.52 -5.93 17.88
N THR A 503 -8.52 -6.50 18.57
CA THR A 503 -8.27 -6.19 19.99
C THR A 503 -8.10 -4.70 20.19
N TYR A 504 -7.25 -4.05 19.40
CA TYR A 504 -7.06 -2.59 19.48
C TYR A 504 -8.35 -1.80 19.18
N LEU A 505 -9.14 -2.23 18.18
CA LEU A 505 -10.40 -1.55 17.86
C LEU A 505 -11.44 -1.68 18.98
N SER A 506 -11.49 -2.81 19.67
CA SER A 506 -12.44 -3.06 20.76
C SER A 506 -12.02 -2.39 22.06
N ASP A 507 -10.80 -2.64 22.51
CA ASP A 507 -10.36 -2.29 23.85
C ASP A 507 -9.46 -1.04 23.89
N GLY A 508 -8.98 -0.58 22.72
CA GLY A 508 -8.00 0.50 22.63
C GLY A 508 -6.57 0.10 23.01
N GLU A 509 -6.35 -1.17 23.36
CA GLU A 509 -5.04 -1.66 23.78
C GLU A 509 -4.13 -1.92 22.60
N LEU A 510 -2.96 -1.28 22.60
CA LEU A 510 -1.91 -1.57 21.62
C LEU A 510 -1.22 -2.90 21.94
N PRO A 511 -0.85 -3.70 20.91
CA PRO A 511 0.05 -4.81 21.13
C PRO A 511 1.42 -4.32 21.60
N PRO A 512 2.28 -5.18 22.19
CA PRO A 512 3.68 -4.80 22.44
C PRO A 512 4.33 -4.26 21.17
N ASN A 513 5.05 -3.13 21.29
CA ASN A 513 5.70 -2.51 20.14
C ASN A 513 6.71 -3.45 19.48
N GLY A 514 6.71 -3.54 18.16
CA GLY A 514 7.57 -4.46 17.40
C GLY A 514 7.08 -5.92 17.40
N SER A 515 5.81 -6.17 17.72
CA SER A 515 5.21 -7.51 17.63
C SER A 515 5.29 -8.08 16.22
N LEU A 516 5.49 -9.40 16.12
CA LEU A 516 5.59 -10.12 14.85
C LEU A 516 4.39 -11.04 14.64
N CYS A 517 3.89 -11.06 13.39
CA CYS A 517 2.94 -12.06 12.91
C CYS A 517 3.61 -12.97 11.87
N PRO A 518 3.41 -14.30 11.92
CA PRO A 518 3.99 -15.22 10.94
C PRO A 518 3.41 -14.95 9.52
N ALA A 519 4.18 -15.42 8.50
CA ALA A 519 3.76 -15.36 7.10
C ALA A 519 2.56 -16.25 6.80
#